data_cb17756947c4836fe367f5902b8bf2f3
#
_entry.id   cb17756947c4836fe367f5902b8bf2f3
#
_cell.length_a   1.000
_cell.length_b   1.000
_cell.length_c   1.000
_cell.angle_alpha   90.00
_cell.angle_beta   90.00
_cell.angle_gamma   90.00
#
_symmetry.space_group_name_H-M   'P 1'
#
loop_
_entity.id
_entity.type
_entity.pdbx_description
1 polymer ?
#
loop_
_entity_poly.entity_id
_entity_poly.type
_entity_poly.pdbx_seq_one_letter_code
_entity_poly.pdbx_strand_id
1 'polypeptide(L)'
;MAAAPFVYCAPSDGGRTDENALLMAALHGNLGRLKDIVNSLTRGNGGPSAIFSFNKDGVDVLHGAACGGHLEVCKYLVEELGGDVNAPGIGSVALGATPFMMSAQSGDVPTVKYFLDHGGDLMKADDKGRTILHHAVSAGCCKVTEFLLSKGVPVDIDCGRGPPLFMAATNEQDKTLKILLDHHANPNIIISGATTPLLSALIYRSLKCMKLLIKAGADVNCKASTMTLLVFATMQGGYTNFIKFLLKAGADPNIPDDLGRLPIELAALRDCKEEVEMLLPLTTPIPTVPNWSIEGVISHVKNEDKKPMEQRHRERRQRLLKSQADTAFKLKEYKMASECYGLAIDHGESATLYANRSVCKLLLGDGEGSLSDALRCRMLRPDWAKACYRQAAAHMLLK
;
A
#
# COMPACT_ATOMS: atom_id res chain seq x y z
N MET A 1 -15.12 7.78 6.92
CA MET A 1 -15.84 8.99 6.45
C MET A 1 -15.55 9.08 4.97
N ALA A 2 -16.54 8.90 4.11
CA ALA A 2 -16.39 9.16 2.68
C ALA A 2 -15.90 10.59 2.51
N ALA A 3 -14.81 10.79 1.75
CA ALA A 3 -14.38 12.13 1.38
C ALA A 3 -15.58 12.78 0.68
N ALA A 4 -16.13 13.82 1.31
CA ALA A 4 -17.21 14.57 0.71
C ALA A 4 -16.74 15.07 -0.67
N PRO A 5 -17.57 14.95 -1.71
CA PRO A 5 -17.26 15.59 -2.98
C PRO A 5 -17.00 17.05 -2.68
N PHE A 6 -15.94 17.62 -3.20
CA PHE A 6 -15.46 18.98 -3.06
C PHE A 6 -16.34 19.86 -2.15
N VAL A 7 -15.96 19.97 -0.86
CA VAL A 7 -16.60 20.94 0.03
C VAL A 7 -16.16 22.31 -0.45
N TYR A 8 -16.99 22.91 -1.29
CA TYR A 8 -16.88 24.30 -1.66
C TYR A 8 -17.17 25.13 -0.42
N CYS A 9 -16.14 25.51 0.33
CA CYS A 9 -16.28 26.46 1.42
C CYS A 9 -16.81 27.78 0.81
N ALA A 10 -17.97 28.23 1.27
CA ALA A 10 -18.51 29.51 0.89
C ALA A 10 -17.47 30.61 1.16
N PRO A 11 -17.21 31.51 0.20
CA PRO A 11 -16.19 32.55 0.34
C PRO A 11 -16.54 33.59 1.39
N SER A 12 -15.64 33.76 2.36
CA SER A 12 -15.47 35.03 3.05
C SER A 12 -14.56 35.87 2.16
N ASP A 13 -15.12 36.77 1.37
CA ASP A 13 -14.64 38.07 0.95
C ASP A 13 -15.02 38.43 -0.49
N GLY A 14 -15.66 39.56 -0.65
CA GLY A 14 -15.58 40.65 -1.64
C GLY A 14 -15.36 40.41 -3.14
N GLY A 15 -15.43 39.15 -3.66
CA GLY A 15 -15.40 38.86 -5.11
C GLY A 15 -16.76 39.21 -5.75
N ARG A 16 -16.76 39.63 -7.02
CA ARG A 16 -17.97 40.02 -7.77
C ARG A 16 -19.11 39.06 -7.51
N THR A 17 -20.21 39.58 -6.94
CA THR A 17 -21.36 38.79 -6.49
C THR A 17 -21.96 37.92 -7.58
N ASP A 18 -21.88 38.36 -8.85
CA ASP A 18 -22.46 37.67 -10.01
C ASP A 18 -21.63 36.46 -10.46
N GLU A 19 -20.29 36.50 -10.36
CA GLU A 19 -19.40 35.36 -10.71
C GLU A 19 -19.61 34.20 -9.73
N ASN A 20 -19.65 34.49 -8.44
CA ASN A 20 -19.93 33.47 -7.43
C ASN A 20 -21.35 32.89 -7.59
N ALA A 21 -22.34 33.77 -7.91
CA ALA A 21 -23.71 33.33 -8.15
C ALA A 21 -23.83 32.43 -9.39
N LEU A 22 -23.04 32.69 -10.45
CA LEU A 22 -22.97 31.90 -11.65
C LEU A 22 -22.43 30.49 -11.34
N LEU A 23 -21.27 30.37 -10.66
CA LEU A 23 -20.67 29.10 -10.27
C LEU A 23 -21.62 28.30 -9.35
N MET A 24 -22.25 28.95 -8.39
CA MET A 24 -23.21 28.32 -7.48
C MET A 24 -24.48 27.86 -8.21
N ALA A 25 -25.00 28.63 -9.17
CA ALA A 25 -26.13 28.22 -9.99
C ALA A 25 -25.83 26.99 -10.82
N ALA A 26 -24.60 26.89 -11.38
CA ALA A 26 -24.12 25.74 -12.11
C ALA A 26 -23.95 24.50 -11.20
N LEU A 27 -23.29 24.66 -10.06
CA LEU A 27 -23.04 23.60 -9.09
C LEU A 27 -24.34 23.00 -8.51
N HIS A 28 -25.39 23.81 -8.37
CA HIS A 28 -26.68 23.35 -7.86
C HIS A 28 -27.70 23.02 -8.96
N GLY A 29 -27.33 23.10 -10.24
CA GLY A 29 -28.17 22.73 -11.35
C GLY A 29 -29.33 23.71 -11.63
N ASN A 30 -29.24 24.94 -11.16
CA ASN A 30 -30.30 25.93 -11.37
C ASN A 30 -30.17 26.62 -12.73
N LEU A 31 -30.66 25.93 -13.79
CA LEU A 31 -30.57 26.39 -15.17
C LEU A 31 -31.26 27.77 -15.38
N GLY A 32 -32.42 28.01 -14.74
CA GLY A 32 -33.14 29.28 -14.86
C GLY A 32 -32.28 30.44 -14.36
N ARG A 33 -31.81 30.35 -13.11
CA ARG A 33 -30.93 31.35 -12.52
C ARG A 33 -29.62 31.53 -13.29
N LEU A 34 -29.04 30.42 -13.79
CA LEU A 34 -27.85 30.48 -14.60
C LEU A 34 -28.07 31.29 -15.88
N LYS A 35 -29.17 31.04 -16.62
CA LYS A 35 -29.54 31.79 -17.82
C LYS A 35 -29.75 33.28 -17.54
N ASP A 36 -30.41 33.63 -16.44
CA ASP A 36 -30.62 35.01 -16.04
C ASP A 36 -29.31 35.75 -15.79
N ILE A 37 -28.37 35.11 -15.07
CA ILE A 37 -27.05 35.68 -14.78
C ILE A 37 -26.22 35.80 -16.08
N VAL A 38 -26.20 34.77 -16.94
CA VAL A 38 -25.51 34.80 -18.23
C VAL A 38 -26.02 35.93 -19.08
N ASN A 39 -27.35 36.11 -19.18
CA ASN A 39 -27.97 37.21 -19.93
C ASN A 39 -27.60 38.59 -19.37
N SER A 40 -27.44 38.73 -18.06
CA SER A 40 -27.01 39.98 -17.45
C SER A 40 -25.53 40.30 -17.73
N LEU A 41 -24.67 39.31 -17.65
CA LEU A 41 -23.22 39.46 -17.89
C LEU A 41 -22.90 39.71 -19.38
N THR A 42 -23.61 39.06 -20.28
CA THR A 42 -23.39 39.19 -21.73
C THR A 42 -23.92 40.43 -22.38
N ARG A 43 -24.86 41.14 -21.71
CA ARG A 43 -25.34 42.45 -22.18
C ARG A 43 -24.31 43.58 -22.09
N GLY A 44 -23.20 43.36 -21.40
CA GLY A 44 -22.15 44.36 -21.11
C GLY A 44 -20.81 44.13 -21.83
N ASN A 45 -20.71 43.86 -23.11
CA ASN A 45 -19.47 43.75 -23.92
C ASN A 45 -18.67 42.43 -23.95
N GLY A 46 -19.14 41.35 -23.35
CA GLY A 46 -18.49 40.01 -23.48
C GLY A 46 -19.40 39.08 -24.26
N GLY A 47 -18.89 38.40 -25.31
CA GLY A 47 -19.66 37.34 -25.97
C GLY A 47 -19.98 36.20 -25.00
N PRO A 48 -20.87 35.23 -25.40
CA PRO A 48 -21.30 34.11 -24.54
C PRO A 48 -20.17 33.30 -23.95
N SER A 49 -19.03 33.22 -24.63
CA SER A 49 -17.83 32.49 -24.16
C SER A 49 -17.07 33.17 -23.01
N ALA A 50 -17.34 34.46 -22.74
CA ALA A 50 -16.71 35.21 -21.65
C ALA A 50 -16.98 34.61 -20.26
N ILE A 51 -18.10 33.87 -20.11
CA ILE A 51 -18.47 33.23 -18.85
C ILE A 51 -17.44 32.15 -18.37
N PHE A 52 -16.71 31.51 -19.30
CA PHE A 52 -15.69 30.50 -18.97
C PHE A 52 -14.38 31.13 -18.46
N SER A 53 -14.19 32.44 -18.62
CA SER A 53 -13.08 33.19 -18.00
C SER A 53 -13.31 33.46 -16.50
N PHE A 54 -14.57 33.39 -16.05
CA PHE A 54 -14.91 33.46 -14.63
C PHE A 54 -14.62 32.15 -13.95
N ASN A 55 -13.46 32.05 -13.34
CA ASN A 55 -13.06 30.85 -12.62
C ASN A 55 -12.66 31.24 -11.19
N LYS A 56 -12.95 30.33 -10.27
CA LYS A 56 -12.46 30.39 -8.91
C LYS A 56 -11.56 29.20 -8.67
N ASP A 57 -10.32 29.47 -8.32
CA ASP A 57 -9.30 28.44 -8.11
C ASP A 57 -9.15 27.49 -9.30
N GLY A 58 -9.41 28.01 -10.51
CA GLY A 58 -9.32 27.27 -11.77
C GLY A 58 -10.54 26.43 -12.14
N VAL A 59 -11.61 26.51 -11.36
CA VAL A 59 -12.88 25.82 -11.63
C VAL A 59 -13.86 26.83 -12.27
N ASP A 60 -14.22 26.63 -13.53
CA ASP A 60 -15.22 27.42 -14.23
C ASP A 60 -16.64 26.86 -14.08
N VAL A 61 -17.59 27.51 -14.73
CA VAL A 61 -19.00 27.18 -14.65
C VAL A 61 -19.32 25.77 -15.16
N LEU A 62 -18.60 25.28 -16.20
CA LEU A 62 -18.81 23.94 -16.74
C LEU A 62 -18.22 22.85 -15.82
N HIS A 63 -17.08 23.12 -15.19
CA HIS A 63 -16.53 22.25 -14.15
C HIS A 63 -17.52 22.07 -12.99
N GLY A 64 -18.12 23.18 -12.52
CA GLY A 64 -19.12 23.16 -11.46
C GLY A 64 -20.35 22.33 -11.82
N ALA A 65 -20.94 22.58 -12.99
CA ALA A 65 -22.10 21.84 -13.49
C ALA A 65 -21.83 20.35 -13.66
N ALA A 66 -20.63 20.01 -14.18
CA ALA A 66 -20.19 18.64 -14.36
C ALA A 66 -20.03 17.90 -13.03
N CYS A 67 -19.37 18.54 -12.04
CA CYS A 67 -19.20 17.99 -10.70
C CYS A 67 -20.54 17.74 -9.99
N GLY A 68 -21.52 18.60 -10.21
CA GLY A 68 -22.89 18.43 -9.71
C GLY A 68 -23.71 17.36 -10.45
N GLY A 69 -23.28 16.90 -11.62
CA GLY A 69 -24.03 15.94 -12.45
C GLY A 69 -25.28 16.53 -13.09
N HIS A 70 -25.28 17.84 -13.37
CA HIS A 70 -26.43 18.57 -13.86
C HIS A 70 -26.48 18.59 -15.40
N LEU A 71 -26.94 17.51 -16.00
CA LEU A 71 -26.94 17.27 -17.44
C LEU A 71 -27.52 18.44 -18.25
N GLU A 72 -28.70 19.00 -17.87
CA GLU A 72 -29.35 20.07 -18.63
C GLU A 72 -28.55 21.40 -18.57
N VAL A 73 -27.85 21.64 -17.45
CA VAL A 73 -26.93 22.78 -17.33
C VAL A 73 -25.70 22.55 -18.21
N CYS A 74 -25.15 21.34 -18.20
CA CYS A 74 -23.99 20.96 -19.02
C CYS A 74 -24.34 21.10 -20.53
N LYS A 75 -25.51 20.63 -20.96
CA LYS A 75 -25.99 20.80 -22.34
C LYS A 75 -26.05 22.29 -22.74
N TYR A 76 -26.69 23.12 -21.93
CA TYR A 76 -26.76 24.54 -22.18
C TYR A 76 -25.38 25.19 -22.32
N LEU A 77 -24.44 24.83 -21.42
CA LEU A 77 -23.10 25.40 -21.42
C LEU A 77 -22.26 24.92 -22.64
N VAL A 78 -22.43 23.69 -23.07
CA VAL A 78 -21.67 23.12 -24.20
C VAL A 78 -22.31 23.53 -25.53
N GLU A 79 -23.63 23.31 -25.72
CA GLU A 79 -24.30 23.46 -27.01
C GLU A 79 -24.60 24.92 -27.34
N GLU A 80 -25.07 25.73 -26.36
CA GLU A 80 -25.46 27.11 -26.60
C GLU A 80 -24.30 28.10 -26.37
N LEU A 81 -23.37 27.82 -25.47
CA LEU A 81 -22.31 28.75 -25.08
C LEU A 81 -20.90 28.31 -25.50
N GLY A 82 -20.77 27.11 -26.09
CA GLY A 82 -19.50 26.60 -26.67
C GLY A 82 -18.46 26.17 -25.64
N GLY A 83 -18.90 25.67 -24.48
CA GLY A 83 -18.01 25.18 -23.44
C GLY A 83 -17.19 23.97 -23.88
N ASP A 84 -15.90 23.97 -23.60
CA ASP A 84 -15.00 22.85 -23.93
C ASP A 84 -15.01 21.80 -22.80
N VAL A 85 -15.45 20.59 -23.12
CA VAL A 85 -15.55 19.46 -22.19
C VAL A 85 -14.17 18.98 -21.69
N ASN A 86 -13.11 19.35 -22.42
CA ASN A 86 -11.72 18.99 -22.13
C ASN A 86 -10.88 20.20 -21.63
N ALA A 87 -11.47 21.36 -21.37
CA ALA A 87 -10.73 22.51 -20.84
C ALA A 87 -10.07 22.16 -19.51
N PRO A 88 -8.74 22.32 -19.35
CA PRO A 88 -8.11 22.04 -18.07
C PRO A 88 -8.39 23.17 -17.08
N GLY A 89 -8.79 22.84 -15.88
CA GLY A 89 -8.90 23.79 -14.79
C GLY A 89 -7.51 24.26 -14.33
N ILE A 90 -7.32 25.58 -14.21
CA ILE A 90 -6.02 26.20 -13.88
C ILE A 90 -6.04 26.66 -12.42
N GLY A 91 -5.18 26.10 -11.57
CA GLY A 91 -5.06 26.53 -10.17
C GLY A 91 -4.90 25.40 -9.18
N SER A 92 -4.81 25.76 -7.90
CA SER A 92 -4.49 24.82 -6.83
C SER A 92 -5.60 23.81 -6.52
N VAL A 93 -6.84 24.10 -6.89
CA VAL A 93 -7.99 23.23 -6.64
C VAL A 93 -8.29 22.33 -7.83
N ALA A 94 -8.37 22.87 -9.04
CA ALA A 94 -8.69 22.10 -10.24
C ALA A 94 -7.52 21.21 -10.69
N LEU A 95 -6.25 21.66 -10.52
CA LEU A 95 -5.06 20.89 -10.81
C LEU A 95 -5.08 20.21 -12.19
N GLY A 96 -5.51 20.93 -13.24
CA GLY A 96 -5.58 20.41 -14.60
C GLY A 96 -6.77 19.46 -14.88
N ALA A 97 -7.63 19.21 -13.89
CA ALA A 97 -8.83 18.40 -14.11
C ALA A 97 -9.78 19.07 -15.09
N THR A 98 -10.40 18.29 -15.98
CA THR A 98 -11.36 18.79 -16.97
C THR A 98 -12.81 18.66 -16.47
N PRO A 99 -13.77 19.39 -17.06
CA PRO A 99 -15.19 19.17 -16.78
C PRO A 99 -15.59 17.70 -16.93
N PHE A 100 -15.08 17.02 -17.98
CA PHE A 100 -15.32 15.60 -18.17
C PHE A 100 -14.81 14.74 -17.02
N MET A 101 -13.61 14.99 -16.50
CA MET A 101 -13.09 14.27 -15.32
C MET A 101 -13.93 14.56 -14.08
N MET A 102 -14.37 15.81 -13.90
CA MET A 102 -15.20 16.20 -12.75
C MET A 102 -16.59 15.57 -12.81
N SER A 103 -17.16 15.35 -14.02
CA SER A 103 -18.44 14.68 -14.16
C SER A 103 -18.44 13.26 -13.57
N ALA A 104 -17.29 12.59 -13.60
CA ALA A 104 -17.16 11.25 -13.03
C ALA A 104 -17.30 11.21 -11.49
N GLN A 105 -17.07 12.33 -10.83
CA GLN A 105 -17.24 12.44 -9.37
C GLN A 105 -18.71 12.62 -8.96
N SER A 106 -19.58 13.04 -9.87
CA SER A 106 -21.01 13.20 -9.61
C SER A 106 -21.74 11.87 -9.40
N GLY A 107 -21.22 10.80 -10.02
CA GLY A 107 -21.90 9.49 -10.07
C GLY A 107 -23.04 9.41 -11.10
N ASP A 108 -23.31 10.50 -11.85
CA ASP A 108 -24.35 10.55 -12.88
C ASP A 108 -23.84 10.06 -14.24
N VAL A 109 -24.19 8.81 -14.58
CA VAL A 109 -23.79 8.20 -15.86
C VAL A 109 -24.30 8.96 -17.08
N PRO A 110 -25.55 9.47 -17.15
CA PRO A 110 -26.03 10.30 -18.25
C PRO A 110 -25.10 11.49 -18.54
N THR A 111 -24.67 12.23 -17.54
CA THR A 111 -23.77 13.38 -17.69
C THR A 111 -22.41 12.95 -18.22
N VAL A 112 -21.82 11.87 -17.67
CA VAL A 112 -20.53 11.32 -18.13
C VAL A 112 -20.64 10.87 -19.58
N LYS A 113 -21.73 10.18 -19.97
CA LYS A 113 -21.98 9.74 -21.33
C LYS A 113 -22.11 10.93 -22.28
N TYR A 114 -22.85 11.98 -21.89
CA TYR A 114 -23.00 13.18 -22.68
C TYR A 114 -21.65 13.83 -23.00
N PHE A 115 -20.79 14.01 -22.02
CA PHE A 115 -19.44 14.54 -22.23
C PHE A 115 -18.59 13.65 -23.12
N LEU A 116 -18.67 12.32 -22.96
CA LEU A 116 -17.97 11.38 -23.82
C LEU A 116 -18.44 11.50 -25.29
N ASP A 117 -19.75 11.59 -25.51
CA ASP A 117 -20.35 11.73 -26.85
C ASP A 117 -19.99 13.09 -27.50
N HIS A 118 -19.59 14.10 -26.71
CA HIS A 118 -19.10 15.42 -27.16
C HIS A 118 -17.57 15.54 -27.17
N GLY A 119 -16.85 14.41 -27.29
CA GLY A 119 -15.40 14.37 -27.46
C GLY A 119 -14.58 14.40 -26.17
N GLY A 120 -15.18 14.04 -25.05
CA GLY A 120 -14.46 13.86 -23.78
C GLY A 120 -13.35 12.83 -23.91
N ASP A 121 -12.12 13.18 -23.53
CA ASP A 121 -10.95 12.31 -23.63
C ASP A 121 -10.81 11.42 -22.40
N LEU A 122 -11.05 10.10 -22.59
CA LEU A 122 -10.96 9.08 -21.55
C LEU A 122 -9.55 8.90 -20.98
N MET A 123 -8.51 9.24 -21.77
CA MET A 123 -7.11 9.02 -21.42
C MET A 123 -6.41 10.29 -20.95
N LYS A 124 -7.05 11.46 -21.06
CA LYS A 124 -6.49 12.70 -20.56
C LYS A 124 -6.23 12.60 -19.06
N ALA A 125 -5.11 13.14 -18.64
CA ALA A 125 -4.71 13.16 -17.23
C ALA A 125 -4.70 14.59 -16.68
N ASP A 126 -5.02 14.73 -15.41
CA ASP A 126 -4.83 15.98 -14.66
C ASP A 126 -3.35 16.19 -14.27
N ASP A 127 -3.00 17.29 -13.61
CA ASP A 127 -1.62 17.61 -13.20
C ASP A 127 -1.01 16.59 -12.21
N LYS A 128 -1.84 15.73 -11.64
CA LYS A 128 -1.43 14.59 -10.78
C LYS A 128 -1.37 13.27 -11.55
N GLY A 129 -1.55 13.30 -12.86
CA GLY A 129 -1.61 12.12 -13.71
C GLY A 129 -2.93 11.34 -13.64
N ARG A 130 -3.95 11.82 -12.89
CA ARG A 130 -5.21 11.09 -12.70
C ARG A 130 -6.11 11.24 -13.91
N THR A 131 -6.62 10.14 -14.41
CA THR A 131 -7.62 10.10 -15.48
C THR A 131 -9.04 10.09 -14.91
N ILE A 132 -10.04 10.17 -15.78
CA ILE A 132 -11.46 10.10 -15.39
C ILE A 132 -11.79 8.86 -14.54
N LEU A 133 -11.16 7.71 -14.79
CA LEU A 133 -11.35 6.50 -13.99
C LEU A 133 -10.85 6.68 -12.54
N HIS A 134 -9.73 7.35 -12.34
CA HIS A 134 -9.23 7.69 -10.99
C HIS A 134 -10.20 8.61 -10.24
N HIS A 135 -10.79 9.59 -10.94
CA HIS A 135 -11.77 10.49 -10.36
C HIS A 135 -13.05 9.74 -9.94
N ALA A 136 -13.60 8.86 -10.80
CA ALA A 136 -14.75 8.03 -10.49
C ALA A 136 -14.52 7.12 -9.28
N VAL A 137 -13.37 6.45 -9.24
CA VAL A 137 -12.99 5.51 -8.17
C VAL A 137 -12.76 6.23 -6.85
N SER A 138 -12.05 7.37 -6.87
CA SER A 138 -11.80 8.16 -5.66
C SER A 138 -13.09 8.65 -5.00
N ALA A 139 -14.10 8.99 -5.82
CA ALA A 139 -15.42 9.41 -5.35
C ALA A 139 -16.35 8.24 -4.97
N GLY A 140 -15.94 6.99 -5.23
CA GLY A 140 -16.78 5.81 -4.95
C GLY A 140 -17.96 5.63 -5.90
N CYS A 141 -17.90 6.21 -7.12
CA CYS A 141 -18.98 6.22 -8.10
C CYS A 141 -19.05 4.89 -8.88
N CYS A 142 -19.66 3.86 -8.29
CA CYS A 142 -19.71 2.50 -8.83
C CYS A 142 -20.24 2.44 -10.28
N LYS A 143 -21.40 3.06 -10.56
CA LYS A 143 -22.02 3.02 -11.89
C LYS A 143 -21.15 3.68 -12.96
N VAL A 144 -20.51 4.80 -12.63
CA VAL A 144 -19.59 5.50 -13.54
C VAL A 144 -18.32 4.66 -13.74
N THR A 145 -17.79 4.04 -12.70
CA THR A 145 -16.64 3.12 -12.81
C THR A 145 -16.94 1.96 -13.78
N GLU A 146 -18.07 1.28 -13.61
CA GLU A 146 -18.51 0.20 -14.52
C GLU A 146 -18.68 0.72 -15.96
N PHE A 147 -19.31 1.89 -16.13
CA PHE A 147 -19.49 2.50 -17.43
C PHE A 147 -18.14 2.79 -18.13
N LEU A 148 -17.18 3.39 -17.43
CA LEU A 148 -15.87 3.72 -18.00
C LEU A 148 -15.08 2.46 -18.38
N LEU A 149 -15.11 1.43 -17.56
CA LEU A 149 -14.50 0.14 -17.86
C LEU A 149 -15.15 -0.54 -19.07
N SER A 150 -16.49 -0.44 -19.22
CA SER A 150 -17.20 -0.93 -20.41
C SER A 150 -16.82 -0.19 -21.69
N LYS A 151 -16.28 1.03 -21.58
CA LYS A 151 -15.75 1.81 -22.72
C LYS A 151 -14.29 1.51 -23.04
N GLY A 152 -13.68 0.54 -22.35
CA GLY A 152 -12.32 0.07 -22.62
C GLY A 152 -11.23 0.89 -21.94
N VAL A 153 -11.55 1.70 -20.93
CA VAL A 153 -10.51 2.35 -20.12
C VAL A 153 -9.70 1.27 -19.40
N PRO A 154 -8.36 1.26 -19.52
CA PRO A 154 -7.52 0.26 -18.87
C PRO A 154 -7.71 0.28 -17.35
N VAL A 155 -8.00 -0.89 -16.75
CA VAL A 155 -8.31 -1.02 -15.33
C VAL A 155 -7.13 -0.68 -14.42
N ASP A 156 -5.91 -0.98 -14.87
CA ASP A 156 -4.65 -0.74 -14.16
C ASP A 156 -3.87 0.48 -14.69
N ILE A 157 -4.58 1.46 -15.26
CA ILE A 157 -3.94 2.71 -15.72
C ILE A 157 -3.24 3.38 -14.55
N ASP A 158 -1.92 3.65 -14.68
CA ASP A 158 -1.13 4.26 -13.61
C ASP A 158 -1.06 5.77 -13.77
N CYS A 159 -1.34 6.49 -12.71
CA CYS A 159 -1.22 7.95 -12.65
C CYS A 159 0.12 8.43 -12.06
N GLY A 160 1.13 7.56 -11.91
CA GLY A 160 2.38 7.85 -11.22
C GLY A 160 2.27 7.82 -9.68
N ARG A 161 1.05 7.67 -9.16
CA ARG A 161 0.75 7.46 -7.74
C ARG A 161 0.00 6.16 -7.48
N GLY A 162 -0.07 5.31 -8.48
CA GLY A 162 -0.72 4.02 -8.48
C GLY A 162 -2.03 3.99 -9.28
N PRO A 163 -2.50 2.78 -9.61
CA PRO A 163 -3.70 2.54 -10.40
C PRO A 163 -4.98 2.80 -9.60
N PRO A 164 -6.15 2.80 -10.27
CA PRO A 164 -7.46 2.99 -9.61
C PRO A 164 -7.70 2.06 -8.41
N LEU A 165 -7.25 0.80 -8.49
CA LEU A 165 -7.38 -0.18 -7.40
C LEU A 165 -6.70 0.29 -6.11
N PHE A 166 -5.50 0.87 -6.23
CA PHE A 166 -4.79 1.43 -5.09
C PHE A 166 -5.55 2.62 -4.48
N MET A 167 -6.09 3.49 -5.33
CA MET A 167 -6.88 4.63 -4.86
C MET A 167 -8.18 4.19 -4.17
N ALA A 168 -8.84 3.13 -4.67
CA ALA A 168 -10.00 2.54 -4.02
C ALA A 168 -9.67 2.02 -2.62
N ALA A 169 -8.51 1.35 -2.47
CA ALA A 169 -8.06 0.84 -1.17
C ALA A 169 -7.72 1.96 -0.18
N THR A 170 -7.08 3.05 -0.64
CA THR A 170 -6.70 4.22 0.16
C THR A 170 -7.91 5.02 0.63
N ASN A 171 -8.95 5.11 -0.21
CA ASN A 171 -10.16 5.86 0.08
C ASN A 171 -11.29 5.00 0.69
N GLU A 172 -11.00 3.76 1.09
CA GLU A 172 -11.94 2.81 1.70
C GLU A 172 -13.18 2.51 0.81
N GLN A 173 -13.02 2.62 -0.51
CA GLN A 173 -14.11 2.44 -1.48
C GLN A 173 -14.31 0.95 -1.83
N ASP A 174 -14.83 0.17 -0.89
CA ASP A 174 -14.96 -1.29 -1.01
C ASP A 174 -15.80 -1.74 -2.22
N LYS A 175 -16.83 -0.98 -2.61
CA LYS A 175 -17.68 -1.30 -3.74
C LYS A 175 -16.97 -1.09 -5.09
N THR A 176 -16.33 0.06 -5.28
CA THR A 176 -15.56 0.32 -6.51
C THR A 176 -14.32 -0.55 -6.59
N LEU A 177 -13.66 -0.84 -5.44
CA LEU A 177 -12.57 -1.81 -5.37
C LEU A 177 -13.02 -3.20 -5.87
N LYS A 178 -14.21 -3.65 -5.46
CA LYS A 178 -14.76 -4.91 -5.95
C LYS A 178 -14.97 -4.90 -7.46
N ILE A 179 -15.56 -3.82 -8.01
CA ILE A 179 -15.77 -3.67 -9.45
C ILE A 179 -14.44 -3.77 -10.21
N LEU A 180 -13.40 -3.07 -9.75
CA LEU A 180 -12.08 -3.13 -10.37
C LEU A 180 -11.49 -4.55 -10.37
N LEU A 181 -11.63 -5.28 -9.24
CA LEU A 181 -11.19 -6.67 -9.15
C LEU A 181 -12.01 -7.61 -10.05
N ASP A 182 -13.32 -7.40 -10.16
CA ASP A 182 -14.19 -8.15 -11.07
C ASP A 182 -13.82 -7.89 -12.56
N HIS A 183 -13.20 -6.74 -12.87
CA HIS A 183 -12.59 -6.40 -14.16
C HIS A 183 -11.10 -6.73 -14.24
N HIS A 184 -10.61 -7.65 -13.42
CA HIS A 184 -9.24 -8.18 -13.43
C HIS A 184 -8.13 -7.19 -13.10
N ALA A 185 -8.39 -6.16 -12.29
CA ALA A 185 -7.34 -5.31 -11.74
C ALA A 185 -6.31 -6.15 -10.96
N ASN A 186 -5.03 -5.86 -11.13
CA ASN A 186 -3.96 -6.60 -10.47
C ASN A 186 -3.87 -6.27 -8.97
N PRO A 187 -4.21 -7.21 -8.05
CA PRO A 187 -4.19 -6.96 -6.61
C PRO A 187 -2.77 -6.86 -6.02
N ASN A 188 -1.74 -7.26 -6.79
CA ASN A 188 -0.35 -7.35 -6.36
C ASN A 188 0.56 -6.26 -6.96
N ILE A 189 -0.04 -5.20 -7.50
CA ILE A 189 0.75 -4.10 -8.05
C ILE A 189 1.57 -3.42 -6.94
N ILE A 190 2.84 -3.13 -7.25
CA ILE A 190 3.76 -2.45 -6.32
C ILE A 190 3.91 -1.01 -6.77
N ILE A 191 3.60 -0.07 -5.88
CA ILE A 191 3.62 1.35 -6.14
C ILE A 191 4.82 1.97 -5.41
N SER A 192 5.60 2.77 -6.15
CA SER A 192 6.81 3.44 -5.62
C SER A 192 7.78 2.48 -4.91
N GLY A 193 7.84 1.22 -5.39
CA GLY A 193 8.74 0.17 -4.90
C GLY A 193 8.44 -0.39 -3.51
N ALA A 194 7.37 0.05 -2.84
CA ALA A 194 7.18 -0.30 -1.44
C ALA A 194 5.72 -0.52 -1.00
N THR A 195 4.73 -0.07 -1.74
CA THR A 195 3.34 -0.08 -1.28
C THR A 195 2.47 -0.94 -2.19
N THR A 196 1.58 -1.73 -1.59
CA THR A 196 0.59 -2.54 -2.31
C THR A 196 -0.83 -2.09 -1.94
N PRO A 197 -1.86 -2.40 -2.77
CA PRO A 197 -3.25 -2.15 -2.39
C PRO A 197 -3.63 -2.80 -1.05
N LEU A 198 -3.08 -3.99 -0.76
CA LEU A 198 -3.34 -4.72 0.48
C LEU A 198 -2.74 -4.00 1.71
N LEU A 199 -1.52 -3.46 1.59
CA LEU A 199 -0.92 -2.63 2.65
C LEU A 199 -1.73 -1.35 2.87
N SER A 200 -2.20 -0.71 1.79
CA SER A 200 -3.05 0.49 1.91
C SER A 200 -4.34 0.18 2.66
N ALA A 201 -5.03 -0.92 2.30
CA ALA A 201 -6.23 -1.35 3.01
C ALA A 201 -5.97 -1.61 4.51
N LEU A 202 -4.77 -2.09 4.86
CA LEU A 202 -4.35 -2.29 6.25
C LEU A 202 -4.09 -0.94 6.96
N ILE A 203 -3.32 -0.04 6.35
CA ILE A 203 -3.00 1.30 6.90
C ILE A 203 -4.27 2.10 7.17
N TYR A 204 -5.18 2.13 6.19
CA TYR A 204 -6.46 2.85 6.29
C TYR A 204 -7.55 2.06 7.02
N ARG A 205 -7.18 0.93 7.65
CA ARG A 205 -8.04 0.09 8.49
C ARG A 205 -9.33 -0.41 7.81
N SER A 206 -9.31 -0.57 6.50
CA SER A 206 -10.44 -1.11 5.73
C SER A 206 -10.41 -2.64 5.66
N LEU A 207 -11.02 -3.30 6.65
CA LEU A 207 -11.10 -4.76 6.68
C LEU A 207 -11.91 -5.32 5.49
N LYS A 208 -12.87 -4.56 4.95
CA LYS A 208 -13.64 -4.96 3.78
C LYS A 208 -12.78 -4.99 2.52
N CYS A 209 -12.03 -3.90 2.24
CA CYS A 209 -11.08 -3.86 1.12
C CYS A 209 -10.02 -4.96 1.23
N MET A 210 -9.47 -5.16 2.43
CA MET A 210 -8.50 -6.21 2.70
C MET A 210 -9.05 -7.61 2.36
N LYS A 211 -10.27 -7.93 2.78
CA LYS A 211 -10.94 -9.21 2.46
C LYS A 211 -11.13 -9.40 0.96
N LEU A 212 -11.53 -8.36 0.25
CA LEU A 212 -11.75 -8.41 -1.19
C LEU A 212 -10.42 -8.63 -1.94
N LEU A 213 -9.36 -7.91 -1.55
CA LEU A 213 -8.03 -8.06 -2.15
C LEU A 213 -7.45 -9.47 -1.94
N ILE A 214 -7.53 -10.00 -0.73
CA ILE A 214 -7.06 -11.37 -0.45
C ILE A 214 -7.86 -12.42 -1.22
N LYS A 215 -9.19 -12.24 -1.30
CA LYS A 215 -10.04 -13.14 -2.13
C LYS A 215 -9.65 -13.10 -3.61
N ALA A 216 -9.18 -11.96 -4.10
CA ALA A 216 -8.70 -11.78 -5.46
C ALA A 216 -7.24 -12.23 -5.68
N GLY A 217 -6.57 -12.82 -4.68
CA GLY A 217 -5.21 -13.36 -4.80
C GLY A 217 -4.11 -12.36 -4.43
N ALA A 218 -4.40 -11.35 -3.60
CA ALA A 218 -3.34 -10.52 -3.04
C ALA A 218 -2.41 -11.34 -2.13
N ASP A 219 -1.10 -11.18 -2.31
CA ASP A 219 -0.09 -11.87 -1.51
C ASP A 219 -0.04 -11.29 -0.09
N VAL A 220 -0.46 -12.10 0.89
CA VAL A 220 -0.47 -11.74 2.31
C VAL A 220 0.92 -11.66 2.93
N ASN A 221 1.91 -12.31 2.29
CA ASN A 221 3.30 -12.37 2.75
C ASN A 221 4.22 -11.40 1.99
N CYS A 222 3.65 -10.56 1.12
CA CYS A 222 4.43 -9.55 0.42
C CYS A 222 5.15 -8.66 1.44
N LYS A 223 6.42 -8.38 1.17
CA LYS A 223 7.18 -7.38 1.92
C LYS A 223 6.89 -6.01 1.30
N ALA A 224 6.20 -5.19 2.04
CA ALA A 224 6.05 -3.80 1.70
C ALA A 224 7.21 -3.02 2.34
N SER A 225 8.10 -2.49 1.51
CA SER A 225 9.36 -1.89 1.94
C SER A 225 10.28 -2.93 2.63
N THR A 226 10.24 -3.04 3.94
CA THR A 226 11.16 -3.88 4.73
C THR A 226 10.44 -4.90 5.61
N MET A 227 9.11 -4.82 5.73
CA MET A 227 8.34 -5.65 6.65
C MET A 227 7.10 -6.26 6.00
N THR A 228 6.63 -7.39 6.55
CA THR A 228 5.36 -8.01 6.14
C THR A 228 4.17 -7.27 6.75
N LEU A 229 2.98 -7.50 6.17
CA LEU A 229 1.73 -6.94 6.71
C LEU A 229 1.46 -7.38 8.15
N LEU A 230 1.82 -8.62 8.49
CA LEU A 230 1.66 -9.15 9.84
C LEU A 230 2.58 -8.45 10.85
N VAL A 231 3.84 -8.21 10.48
CA VAL A 231 4.80 -7.42 11.28
C VAL A 231 4.28 -6.00 11.48
N PHE A 232 3.82 -5.35 10.40
CA PHE A 232 3.25 -4.00 10.49
C PHE A 232 2.06 -3.95 11.45
N ALA A 233 1.10 -4.87 11.31
CA ALA A 233 -0.10 -4.92 12.15
C ALA A 233 0.23 -5.14 13.63
N THR A 234 1.15 -6.06 13.94
CA THR A 234 1.58 -6.34 15.32
C THR A 234 2.38 -5.21 15.92
N MET A 235 3.16 -4.46 15.12
CA MET A 235 3.95 -3.32 15.61
C MET A 235 3.09 -2.12 15.98
N GLN A 236 2.07 -1.80 15.17
CA GLN A 236 1.25 -0.59 15.34
C GLN A 236 0.24 -0.64 16.48
N GLY A 237 -0.30 -1.80 16.81
CA GLY A 237 -1.35 -1.97 17.80
C GLY A 237 -2.77 -1.61 17.35
N GLY A 238 -3.74 -2.24 18.00
CA GLY A 238 -5.15 -2.06 17.69
C GLY A 238 -5.55 -2.66 16.33
N TYR A 239 -4.76 -3.62 15.84
CA TYR A 239 -5.01 -4.35 14.60
C TYR A 239 -5.39 -5.82 14.85
N THR A 240 -5.81 -6.18 16.04
CA THR A 240 -6.08 -7.57 16.46
C THR A 240 -7.00 -8.32 15.48
N ASN A 241 -8.09 -7.67 15.01
CA ASN A 241 -8.97 -8.25 13.99
C ASN A 241 -8.28 -8.45 12.63
N PHE A 242 -7.36 -7.56 12.26
CA PHE A 242 -6.58 -7.67 11.03
C PHE A 242 -5.55 -8.78 11.14
N ILE A 243 -4.85 -8.90 12.27
CA ILE A 243 -3.91 -9.98 12.58
C ILE A 243 -4.61 -11.33 12.47
N LYS A 244 -5.76 -11.47 13.14
CA LYS A 244 -6.59 -12.68 13.07
C LYS A 244 -6.95 -13.03 11.63
N PHE A 245 -7.31 -12.04 10.82
CA PHE A 245 -7.67 -12.26 9.43
C PHE A 245 -6.45 -12.59 8.56
N LEU A 246 -5.31 -11.92 8.75
CA LEU A 246 -4.05 -12.22 8.05
C LEU A 246 -3.58 -13.64 8.32
N LEU A 247 -3.57 -14.07 9.59
CA LEU A 247 -3.19 -15.44 9.98
C LEU A 247 -4.13 -16.48 9.33
N LYS A 248 -5.44 -16.21 9.33
CA LYS A 248 -6.43 -17.07 8.66
C LYS A 248 -6.23 -17.14 7.14
N ALA A 249 -5.70 -16.08 6.54
CA ALA A 249 -5.39 -16.01 5.13
C ALA A 249 -4.01 -16.59 4.76
N GLY A 250 -3.25 -17.13 5.73
CA GLY A 250 -1.96 -17.77 5.50
C GLY A 250 -0.75 -16.84 5.64
N ALA A 251 -0.89 -15.73 6.38
CA ALA A 251 0.28 -14.92 6.72
C ALA A 251 1.24 -15.73 7.60
N ASP A 252 2.53 -15.74 7.23
CA ASP A 252 3.57 -16.48 7.94
C ASP A 252 4.06 -15.69 9.17
N PRO A 253 3.80 -16.16 10.40
CA PRO A 253 4.26 -15.50 11.62
C PRO A 253 5.76 -15.69 11.91
N ASN A 254 6.47 -16.43 11.07
CA ASN A 254 7.89 -16.71 11.22
C ASN A 254 8.80 -15.78 10.40
N ILE A 255 8.20 -14.82 9.66
CA ILE A 255 8.96 -13.80 8.94
C ILE A 255 9.25 -12.63 9.88
N PRO A 256 10.52 -12.37 10.25
CA PRO A 256 10.88 -11.30 11.16
C PRO A 256 10.86 -9.92 10.49
N ASP A 257 10.87 -8.88 11.34
CA ASP A 257 11.17 -7.50 10.94
C ASP A 257 12.68 -7.33 10.65
N ASP A 258 13.10 -6.13 10.24
CA ASP A 258 14.50 -5.81 9.94
C ASP A 258 15.43 -5.90 11.15
N LEU A 259 14.88 -5.88 12.36
CA LEU A 259 15.62 -6.06 13.60
C LEU A 259 15.65 -7.55 14.04
N GLY A 260 15.11 -8.47 13.23
CA GLY A 260 15.02 -9.89 13.52
C GLY A 260 13.96 -10.26 14.55
N ARG A 261 12.98 -9.39 14.84
CA ARG A 261 11.88 -9.66 15.76
C ARG A 261 10.72 -10.32 15.03
N LEU A 262 10.22 -11.40 15.59
CA LEU A 262 9.02 -12.05 15.10
C LEU A 262 7.74 -11.29 15.51
N PRO A 263 6.63 -11.42 14.78
CA PRO A 263 5.34 -10.86 15.16
C PRO A 263 4.95 -11.14 16.61
N ILE A 264 5.19 -12.35 17.12
CA ILE A 264 4.90 -12.73 18.51
C ILE A 264 5.75 -11.93 19.52
N GLU A 265 7.01 -11.63 19.21
CA GLU A 265 7.87 -10.79 20.06
C GLU A 265 7.35 -9.33 20.09
N LEU A 266 6.86 -8.82 18.94
CA LEU A 266 6.27 -7.48 18.85
C LEU A 266 4.97 -7.37 19.64
N ALA A 267 4.10 -8.38 19.56
CA ALA A 267 2.89 -8.47 20.37
C ALA A 267 3.21 -8.54 21.86
N ALA A 268 4.23 -9.32 22.25
CA ALA A 268 4.69 -9.46 23.64
C ALA A 268 5.30 -8.16 24.20
N LEU A 269 6.06 -7.39 23.39
CA LEU A 269 6.59 -6.07 23.77
C LEU A 269 5.47 -5.09 24.13
N ARG A 270 4.33 -5.21 23.49
CA ARG A 270 3.14 -4.38 23.73
C ARG A 270 2.23 -4.93 24.82
N ASP A 271 2.61 -6.04 25.46
CA ASP A 271 1.81 -6.75 26.47
C ASP A 271 0.40 -7.18 25.98
N CYS A 272 0.26 -7.38 24.65
CA CYS A 272 -1.00 -7.77 24.05
C CYS A 272 -1.17 -9.30 24.08
N LYS A 273 -1.72 -9.81 25.18
CA LYS A 273 -1.90 -11.26 25.42
C LYS A 273 -2.73 -11.93 24.34
N GLU A 274 -3.81 -11.30 23.87
CA GLU A 274 -4.69 -11.84 22.81
C GLU A 274 -3.92 -12.08 21.51
N GLU A 275 -3.06 -11.14 21.09
CA GLU A 275 -2.24 -11.29 19.89
C GLU A 275 -1.15 -12.37 20.08
N VAL A 276 -0.53 -12.45 21.26
CA VAL A 276 0.44 -13.51 21.59
C VAL A 276 -0.25 -14.88 21.56
N GLU A 277 -1.46 -15.01 22.12
CA GLU A 277 -2.23 -16.25 22.12
C GLU A 277 -2.55 -16.74 20.68
N MET A 278 -2.91 -15.81 19.78
CA MET A 278 -3.18 -16.14 18.39
C MET A 278 -1.92 -16.55 17.61
N LEU A 279 -0.79 -15.95 17.90
CA LEU A 279 0.47 -16.19 17.20
C LEU A 279 1.21 -17.44 17.71
N LEU A 280 1.09 -17.76 19.01
CA LEU A 280 1.84 -18.81 19.69
C LEU A 280 1.77 -20.18 19.00
N PRO A 281 0.57 -20.70 18.60
CA PRO A 281 0.48 -22.02 17.96
C PRO A 281 1.01 -22.07 16.54
N LEU A 282 1.18 -20.91 15.89
CA LEU A 282 1.61 -20.80 14.50
C LEU A 282 3.07 -20.39 14.35
N THR A 283 3.69 -19.92 15.44
CA THR A 283 5.08 -19.48 15.44
C THR A 283 6.00 -20.64 15.87
N THR A 284 7.08 -20.83 15.15
CA THR A 284 8.12 -21.77 15.54
C THR A 284 8.72 -21.36 16.89
N PRO A 285 8.79 -22.27 17.89
CA PRO A 285 9.33 -21.94 19.20
C PRO A 285 10.71 -21.29 19.13
N ILE A 286 10.87 -20.17 19.81
CA ILE A 286 12.15 -19.45 19.89
C ILE A 286 13.04 -20.19 20.90
N PRO A 287 14.22 -20.70 20.51
CA PRO A 287 15.05 -21.55 21.36
C PRO A 287 15.53 -20.88 22.66
N THR A 288 15.54 -19.55 22.70
CA THR A 288 15.94 -18.77 23.90
C THR A 288 14.81 -18.55 24.88
N VAL A 289 13.57 -18.93 24.55
CA VAL A 289 12.40 -18.84 25.43
C VAL A 289 12.28 -20.15 26.21
N PRO A 290 12.57 -20.18 27.52
CA PRO A 290 12.63 -21.42 28.30
C PRO A 290 11.28 -22.13 28.43
N ASN A 291 10.19 -21.36 28.47
CA ASN A 291 8.83 -21.86 28.55
C ASN A 291 8.02 -21.28 27.40
N TRP A 292 7.61 -22.15 26.43
CA TRP A 292 6.81 -21.74 25.28
C TRP A 292 5.33 -21.65 25.68
N SER A 293 5.02 -20.58 26.40
CA SER A 293 3.66 -20.19 26.85
C SER A 293 3.48 -18.69 26.67
N ILE A 294 2.26 -18.19 26.79
CA ILE A 294 1.95 -16.76 26.67
C ILE A 294 2.80 -15.96 27.69
N GLU A 295 2.77 -16.38 28.96
CA GLU A 295 3.52 -15.74 30.04
C GLU A 295 5.03 -15.88 29.85
N GLY A 296 5.48 -17.04 29.37
CA GLY A 296 6.90 -17.31 29.12
C GLY A 296 7.47 -16.42 28.01
N VAL A 297 6.75 -16.26 26.89
CA VAL A 297 7.13 -15.36 25.80
C VAL A 297 7.16 -13.90 26.26
N ILE A 298 6.09 -13.43 26.94
CA ILE A 298 6.01 -12.05 27.42
C ILE A 298 7.13 -11.76 28.43
N SER A 299 7.37 -12.66 29.37
CA SER A 299 8.42 -12.48 30.38
C SER A 299 9.82 -12.47 29.76
N HIS A 300 10.07 -13.37 28.80
CA HIS A 300 11.33 -13.43 28.07
C HIS A 300 11.59 -12.12 27.31
N VAL A 301 10.62 -11.64 26.55
CA VAL A 301 10.75 -10.42 25.72
C VAL A 301 10.96 -9.19 26.62
N LYS A 302 10.22 -9.07 27.73
CA LYS A 302 10.41 -7.99 28.72
C LYS A 302 11.80 -8.02 29.38
N ASN A 303 12.36 -9.21 29.60
CA ASN A 303 13.71 -9.34 30.14
C ASN A 303 14.77 -9.00 29.08
N GLU A 304 14.58 -9.42 27.84
CA GLU A 304 15.43 -9.04 26.72
C GLU A 304 15.42 -7.52 26.51
N ASP A 305 14.27 -6.87 26.70
CA ASP A 305 14.14 -5.41 26.54
C ASP A 305 14.92 -4.60 27.59
N LYS A 306 15.27 -5.20 28.72
CA LYS A 306 16.13 -4.60 29.74
C LYS A 306 17.62 -4.63 29.40
N LYS A 307 18.05 -5.46 28.43
CA LYS A 307 19.45 -5.51 27.96
C LYS A 307 19.83 -4.22 27.24
N PRO A 308 21.12 -3.82 27.25
CA PRO A 308 21.61 -2.70 26.44
C PRO A 308 21.21 -2.84 24.97
N MET A 309 20.81 -1.74 24.34
CA MET A 309 20.30 -1.73 22.95
C MET A 309 21.30 -2.34 21.96
N GLU A 310 22.59 -2.06 22.10
CA GLU A 310 23.64 -2.58 21.25
C GLU A 310 23.74 -4.12 21.33
N GLN A 311 23.64 -4.69 22.54
CA GLN A 311 23.66 -6.13 22.75
C GLN A 311 22.43 -6.78 22.12
N ARG A 312 21.25 -6.19 22.31
CA ARG A 312 19.98 -6.66 21.68
C ARG A 312 20.07 -6.69 20.15
N HIS A 313 20.58 -5.61 19.55
CA HIS A 313 20.75 -5.51 18.11
C HIS A 313 21.74 -6.57 17.58
N ARG A 314 22.86 -6.78 18.29
CA ARG A 314 23.86 -7.78 17.91
C ARG A 314 23.28 -9.19 17.94
N GLU A 315 22.62 -9.58 19.03
CA GLU A 315 22.03 -10.91 19.21
C GLU A 315 20.90 -11.17 18.18
N ARG A 316 20.07 -10.15 17.90
CA ARG A 316 19.00 -10.25 16.88
C ARG A 316 19.55 -10.36 15.47
N ARG A 317 20.53 -9.54 15.13
CA ARG A 317 21.19 -9.60 13.82
C ARG A 317 21.83 -10.95 13.57
N GLN A 318 22.47 -11.51 14.60
CA GLN A 318 23.04 -12.85 14.55
C GLN A 318 21.97 -13.93 14.25
N ARG A 319 20.83 -13.87 14.96
CA ARG A 319 19.70 -14.80 14.74
C ARG A 319 19.14 -14.71 13.32
N LEU A 320 18.95 -13.50 12.82
CA LEU A 320 18.45 -13.26 11.45
C LEU A 320 19.40 -13.84 10.41
N LEU A 321 20.68 -13.53 10.49
CA LEU A 321 21.71 -14.04 9.58
C LEU A 321 21.80 -15.56 9.64
N LYS A 322 21.72 -16.15 10.83
CA LYS A 322 21.66 -17.60 10.98
C LYS A 322 20.44 -18.21 10.29
N SER A 323 19.26 -17.60 10.43
CA SER A 323 18.04 -18.08 9.77
C SER A 323 18.13 -18.01 8.24
N GLN A 324 18.70 -16.91 7.70
CA GLN A 324 18.99 -16.78 6.28
C GLN A 324 19.96 -17.86 5.79
N ALA A 325 21.02 -18.10 6.55
CA ALA A 325 22.00 -19.15 6.26
C ALA A 325 21.36 -20.55 6.28
N ASP A 326 20.53 -20.85 7.29
CA ASP A 326 19.83 -22.15 7.39
C ASP A 326 18.86 -22.35 6.18
N THR A 327 18.23 -21.28 5.69
CA THR A 327 17.37 -21.31 4.50
C THR A 327 18.19 -21.55 3.23
N ALA A 328 19.26 -20.79 3.01
CA ALA A 328 20.16 -20.98 1.87
C ALA A 328 20.77 -22.40 1.87
N PHE A 329 21.11 -22.94 3.04
CA PHE A 329 21.60 -24.31 3.16
C PHE A 329 20.56 -25.35 2.70
N LYS A 330 19.28 -25.19 3.09
CA LYS A 330 18.17 -26.06 2.64
C LYS A 330 17.98 -26.01 1.12
N LEU A 331 18.20 -24.84 0.51
CA LEU A 331 18.14 -24.63 -0.93
C LEU A 331 19.41 -25.10 -1.67
N LYS A 332 20.37 -25.65 -0.93
CA LYS A 332 21.68 -26.10 -1.44
C LYS A 332 22.60 -24.98 -1.97
N GLU A 333 22.30 -23.74 -1.62
CA GLU A 333 23.09 -22.53 -1.92
C GLU A 333 24.23 -22.40 -0.89
N TYR A 334 25.16 -23.36 -0.89
CA TYR A 334 26.17 -23.52 0.17
C TYR A 334 27.12 -22.33 0.29
N LYS A 335 27.43 -21.64 -0.81
CA LYS A 335 28.25 -20.44 -0.82
C LYS A 335 27.57 -19.32 -0.05
N MET A 336 26.34 -19.01 -0.41
CA MET A 336 25.50 -18.00 0.27
C MET A 336 25.30 -18.34 1.75
N ALA A 337 25.01 -19.62 2.06
CA ALA A 337 24.88 -20.09 3.44
C ALA A 337 26.18 -19.87 4.24
N SER A 338 27.34 -20.15 3.67
CA SER A 338 28.65 -19.95 4.30
C SER A 338 28.91 -18.46 4.60
N GLU A 339 28.63 -17.60 3.65
CA GLU A 339 28.75 -16.14 3.81
C GLU A 339 27.82 -15.60 4.93
N CYS A 340 26.55 -16.01 4.93
CA CYS A 340 25.60 -15.62 5.98
C CYS A 340 25.99 -16.13 7.37
N TYR A 341 26.50 -17.38 7.49
CA TYR A 341 27.05 -17.87 8.75
C TYR A 341 28.29 -17.08 9.18
N GLY A 342 29.16 -16.65 8.22
CA GLY A 342 30.28 -15.78 8.48
C GLY A 342 29.86 -14.47 9.13
N LEU A 343 28.94 -13.75 8.48
CA LEU A 343 28.38 -12.52 9.01
C LEU A 343 27.70 -12.71 10.38
N ALA A 344 27.03 -13.86 10.61
CA ALA A 344 26.46 -14.18 11.90
C ALA A 344 27.51 -14.34 13.01
N ILE A 345 28.67 -14.91 12.69
CA ILE A 345 29.82 -15.09 13.60
C ILE A 345 30.41 -13.73 14.00
N ASP A 346 30.48 -12.77 13.07
CA ASP A 346 30.98 -11.40 13.37
C ASP A 346 30.11 -10.69 14.44
N HIS A 347 28.83 -11.05 14.54
CA HIS A 347 27.93 -10.55 15.58
C HIS A 347 28.00 -11.30 16.91
N GLY A 348 28.67 -12.44 16.93
CA GLY A 348 28.91 -13.25 18.14
C GLY A 348 29.34 -14.67 17.83
N GLU A 349 30.40 -15.13 18.47
CA GLU A 349 30.91 -16.48 18.28
C GLU A 349 29.95 -17.53 18.85
N SER A 350 29.72 -18.58 18.11
CA SER A 350 28.93 -19.74 18.54
C SER A 350 29.45 -21.03 17.90
N ALA A 351 29.64 -22.06 18.73
CA ALA A 351 30.04 -23.39 18.25
C ALA A 351 29.09 -23.91 17.16
N THR A 352 27.79 -23.61 17.26
CA THR A 352 26.79 -24.01 16.25
C THR A 352 27.01 -23.34 14.91
N LEU A 353 27.33 -22.03 14.90
CA LEU A 353 27.59 -21.28 13.68
C LEU A 353 28.85 -21.80 12.97
N TYR A 354 29.94 -22.01 13.71
CA TYR A 354 31.15 -22.59 13.16
C TYR A 354 30.92 -24.01 12.62
N ALA A 355 30.16 -24.86 13.34
CA ALA A 355 29.84 -26.20 12.87
C ALA A 355 29.01 -26.20 11.58
N ASN A 356 28.09 -25.26 11.44
CA ASN A 356 27.26 -25.15 10.25
C ASN A 356 28.05 -24.57 9.06
N ARG A 357 28.89 -23.55 9.29
CA ARG A 357 29.76 -23.00 8.23
C ARG A 357 30.77 -24.00 7.75
N SER A 358 31.37 -24.81 8.67
CA SER A 358 32.26 -25.90 8.33
C SER A 358 31.66 -26.90 7.35
N VAL A 359 30.37 -27.26 7.51
CA VAL A 359 29.66 -28.12 6.55
C VAL A 359 29.51 -27.45 5.19
N CYS A 360 29.13 -26.16 5.16
CA CYS A 360 29.03 -25.46 3.89
C CYS A 360 30.35 -25.45 3.14
N LYS A 361 31.45 -25.15 3.83
CA LYS A 361 32.82 -25.18 3.26
C LYS A 361 33.23 -26.59 2.79
N LEU A 362 32.89 -27.62 3.58
CA LEU A 362 33.14 -29.02 3.20
C LEU A 362 32.44 -29.37 1.89
N LEU A 363 31.14 -28.97 1.74
CA LEU A 363 30.36 -29.23 0.54
C LEU A 363 30.81 -28.38 -0.67
N LEU A 364 31.54 -27.29 -0.44
CA LEU A 364 32.20 -26.48 -1.46
C LEU A 364 33.62 -26.95 -1.83
N GLY A 365 34.11 -27.98 -1.18
CA GLY A 365 35.50 -28.51 -1.40
C GLY A 365 36.58 -27.70 -0.67
N ASP A 366 36.22 -26.74 0.20
CA ASP A 366 37.18 -25.99 1.01
C ASP A 366 37.53 -26.76 2.31
N GLY A 367 38.46 -27.67 2.20
CA GLY A 367 38.91 -28.52 3.30
C GLY A 367 39.62 -27.75 4.42
N GLU A 368 40.47 -26.78 4.09
CA GLU A 368 41.22 -25.97 5.06
C GLU A 368 40.28 -25.04 5.85
N GLY A 369 39.41 -24.33 5.15
CA GLY A 369 38.42 -23.48 5.80
C GLY A 369 37.43 -24.27 6.65
N SER A 370 37.05 -25.49 6.20
CA SER A 370 36.20 -26.40 6.98
C SER A 370 36.90 -26.88 8.26
N LEU A 371 38.19 -27.23 8.18
CA LEU A 371 38.98 -27.66 9.34
C LEU A 371 39.16 -26.53 10.36
N SER A 372 39.47 -25.32 9.90
CA SER A 372 39.58 -24.13 10.75
C SER A 372 38.31 -23.87 11.57
N ASP A 373 37.15 -23.93 10.90
CA ASP A 373 35.85 -23.74 11.59
C ASP A 373 35.55 -24.92 12.54
N ALA A 374 35.88 -26.14 12.18
CA ALA A 374 35.70 -27.32 13.04
C ALA A 374 36.55 -27.25 14.32
N LEU A 375 37.81 -26.80 14.20
CA LEU A 375 38.69 -26.57 15.34
C LEU A 375 38.15 -25.48 16.25
N ARG A 376 37.71 -24.36 15.70
CA ARG A 376 37.10 -23.29 16.51
C ARG A 376 35.81 -23.74 17.19
N CYS A 377 34.97 -24.53 16.52
CA CYS A 377 33.80 -25.17 17.10
C CYS A 377 34.17 -26.05 18.31
N ARG A 378 35.23 -26.85 18.19
CA ARG A 378 35.72 -27.73 19.26
C ARG A 378 36.28 -26.93 20.44
N MET A 379 36.99 -25.84 20.19
CA MET A 379 37.49 -24.97 21.25
C MET A 379 36.36 -24.37 22.09
N LEU A 380 35.25 -23.97 21.44
CA LEU A 380 34.09 -23.39 22.10
C LEU A 380 33.23 -24.43 22.85
N ARG A 381 33.22 -25.69 22.38
CA ARG A 381 32.47 -26.80 23.00
C ARG A 381 33.25 -28.12 22.85
N PRO A 382 34.20 -28.37 23.74
CA PRO A 382 35.10 -29.54 23.61
C PRO A 382 34.38 -30.90 23.61
N ASP A 383 33.33 -31.04 24.41
CA ASP A 383 32.59 -32.30 24.58
C ASP A 383 31.46 -32.51 23.56
N TRP A 384 31.32 -31.60 22.56
CA TRP A 384 30.27 -31.75 21.59
C TRP A 384 30.66 -32.71 20.46
N ALA A 385 30.06 -33.90 20.45
CA ALA A 385 30.33 -34.94 19.43
C ALA A 385 30.28 -34.44 17.99
N LYS A 386 29.36 -33.48 17.69
CA LYS A 386 29.24 -32.88 16.37
C LYS A 386 30.52 -32.11 15.97
N ALA A 387 31.22 -31.47 16.91
CA ALA A 387 32.47 -30.76 16.61
C ALA A 387 33.59 -31.74 16.22
N CYS A 388 33.69 -32.86 16.92
CA CYS A 388 34.64 -33.92 16.59
C CYS A 388 34.36 -34.53 15.19
N TYR A 389 33.09 -34.79 14.90
CA TYR A 389 32.67 -35.26 13.58
C TYR A 389 33.04 -34.28 12.45
N ARG A 390 32.82 -32.97 12.64
CA ARG A 390 33.17 -31.93 11.66
C ARG A 390 34.68 -31.89 11.39
N GLN A 391 35.50 -32.01 12.44
CA GLN A 391 36.96 -32.07 12.33
C GLN A 391 37.41 -33.30 11.53
N ALA A 392 36.86 -34.47 11.85
CA ALA A 392 37.18 -35.72 11.14
C ALA A 392 36.81 -35.62 9.64
N ALA A 393 35.62 -35.11 9.33
CA ALA A 393 35.18 -34.94 7.95
C ALA A 393 36.07 -33.95 7.14
N ALA A 394 36.54 -32.87 7.76
CA ALA A 394 37.47 -31.94 7.13
C ALA A 394 38.83 -32.57 6.87
N HIS A 395 39.36 -33.36 7.81
CA HIS A 395 40.60 -34.11 7.60
C HIS A 395 40.50 -35.15 6.48
N MET A 396 39.32 -35.76 6.30
CA MET A 396 39.10 -36.70 5.20
C MET A 396 39.11 -36.03 3.83
N LEU A 397 38.67 -34.79 3.73
CA LEU A 397 38.70 -34.01 2.49
C LEU A 397 40.13 -33.56 2.13
N LEU A 398 41.00 -33.36 3.14
CA LEU A 398 42.38 -32.89 2.95
C LEU A 398 43.40 -34.02 2.68
N LYS A 399 42.96 -35.27 2.73
CA LYS A 399 43.78 -36.46 2.32
C LYS A 399 43.65 -36.74 0.83
#